data_c7e1f699df18ed986e60aaa60ebcc837
#
_entry.id   c7e1f699df18ed986e60aaa60ebcc837
#
_cell.length_a   1.000
_cell.length_b   1.000
_cell.length_c   1.000
_cell.angle_alpha   90.00
_cell.angle_beta   90.00
_cell.angle_gamma   90.00
#
_symmetry.space_group_name_H-M   'P 1'
#
loop_
_entity.id
_entity.type
_entity.pdbx_description
1 polymer ?
#
loop_
_entity_poly.entity_id
_entity_poly.type
_entity_poly.pdbx_seq_one_letter_code
_entity_poly.pdbx_strand_id
1 'polypeptide(L)'
;ETETADLNLDAARITLNKRYNLNLTNEQIIIMASIIEREALTDDDRPKVASVFYNRLYDDMYLQSDATLAYSLGREATAEDLSSMTSDPYNTYAFKGLTPTPICSPGYASIKAAMDPAATNYYYFWITSDEHVFSETYEEHQQAIENARERESASKQ
;
A
#
# COMPACT_ATOMS: atom_id res chain seq x y z
N GLU A 1 -16.28 -14.01 7.32
CA GLU A 1 -15.89 -15.31 6.73
C GLU A 1 -16.74 -15.66 5.52
N THR A 2 -18.06 -15.45 5.61
CA THR A 2 -18.96 -15.76 4.50
C THR A 2 -18.62 -14.94 3.26
N GLU A 3 -18.31 -13.65 3.45
CA GLU A 3 -17.94 -12.77 2.36
C GLU A 3 -16.61 -13.19 1.73
N THR A 4 -15.64 -13.57 2.56
CA THR A 4 -14.33 -14.01 2.09
C THR A 4 -14.45 -15.34 1.34
N ALA A 5 -15.34 -16.21 1.78
CA ALA A 5 -15.56 -17.52 1.13
C ALA A 5 -16.09 -17.38 -0.30
N ASP A 6 -16.78 -16.28 -0.60
CA ASP A 6 -17.30 -16.02 -1.94
C ASP A 6 -16.25 -15.48 -2.90
N LEU A 7 -15.06 -15.11 -2.39
CA LEU A 7 -13.98 -14.56 -3.21
C LEU A 7 -13.14 -15.70 -3.78
N ASN A 8 -12.86 -15.63 -5.07
CA ASN A 8 -12.05 -16.61 -5.75
C ASN A 8 -10.59 -16.15 -5.82
N LEU A 9 -9.82 -16.47 -4.77
CA LEU A 9 -8.41 -16.08 -4.69
C LEU A 9 -7.56 -16.69 -5.80
N ASP A 10 -7.86 -17.94 -6.18
CA ASP A 10 -7.08 -18.60 -7.24
C ASP A 10 -7.23 -17.88 -8.57
N ALA A 11 -8.43 -17.48 -8.94
CA ALA A 11 -8.67 -16.75 -10.19
C ALA A 11 -8.01 -15.39 -10.15
N ALA A 12 -8.11 -14.68 -9.02
CA ALA A 12 -7.48 -13.39 -8.84
C ALA A 12 -5.96 -13.49 -8.93
N ARG A 13 -5.38 -14.49 -8.27
CA ARG A 13 -3.94 -14.73 -8.29
C ARG A 13 -3.42 -14.94 -9.71
N ILE A 14 -4.10 -15.76 -10.49
CA ILE A 14 -3.72 -16.02 -11.87
C ILE A 14 -3.75 -14.74 -12.69
N THR A 15 -4.82 -13.95 -12.56
CA THR A 15 -4.97 -12.70 -13.29
C THR A 15 -3.90 -11.68 -12.90
N LEU A 16 -3.65 -11.53 -11.59
CA LEU A 16 -2.66 -10.57 -11.08
C LEU A 16 -1.25 -10.93 -11.52
N ASN A 17 -0.89 -12.23 -11.43
CA ASN A 17 0.45 -12.68 -11.80
C ASN A 17 0.70 -12.44 -13.29
N LYS A 18 -0.32 -12.61 -14.12
CA LYS A 18 -0.21 -12.33 -15.55
C LYS A 18 -0.10 -10.83 -15.81
N ARG A 19 -0.95 -10.04 -15.15
CA ARG A 19 -1.03 -8.58 -15.40
C ARG A 19 0.23 -7.86 -14.94
N TYR A 20 0.78 -8.23 -13.79
CA TYR A 20 1.93 -7.55 -13.20
C TYR A 20 3.23 -8.34 -13.30
N ASN A 21 3.22 -9.48 -14.01
CA ASN A 21 4.40 -10.33 -14.17
C ASN A 21 4.99 -10.74 -12.83
N LEU A 22 4.14 -11.26 -11.95
CA LEU A 22 4.51 -11.66 -10.60
C LEU A 22 4.28 -13.14 -10.38
N ASN A 23 4.73 -13.66 -9.23
CA ASN A 23 4.55 -15.04 -8.80
C ASN A 23 3.91 -15.07 -7.40
N LEU A 24 2.80 -14.36 -7.25
CA LEU A 24 2.11 -14.28 -5.97
C LEU A 24 1.46 -15.60 -5.58
N THR A 25 1.45 -15.87 -4.26
CA THR A 25 0.65 -16.93 -3.68
C THR A 25 -0.65 -16.33 -3.15
N ASN A 26 -1.63 -17.18 -2.81
CA ASN A 26 -2.86 -16.69 -2.20
C ASN A 26 -2.58 -15.96 -0.89
N GLU A 27 -1.64 -16.47 -0.09
CA GLU A 27 -1.25 -15.82 1.16
C GLU A 27 -0.68 -14.42 0.90
N GLN A 28 0.09 -14.25 -0.16
CA GLN A 28 0.66 -12.94 -0.50
C GLN A 28 -0.41 -11.93 -0.90
N ILE A 29 -1.51 -12.37 -1.49
CA ILE A 29 -2.64 -11.49 -1.76
C ILE A 29 -3.24 -11.00 -0.44
N ILE A 30 -3.35 -11.87 0.56
CA ILE A 30 -3.82 -11.48 1.88
C ILE A 30 -2.83 -10.54 2.57
N ILE A 31 -1.52 -10.79 2.40
CA ILE A 31 -0.49 -9.86 2.91
C ILE A 31 -0.67 -8.48 2.28
N MET A 32 -0.85 -8.42 0.97
CA MET A 32 -1.12 -7.15 0.28
C MET A 32 -2.37 -6.47 0.85
N ALA A 33 -3.44 -7.23 1.06
CA ALA A 33 -4.66 -6.71 1.64
C ALA A 33 -4.43 -6.11 3.03
N SER A 34 -3.56 -6.73 3.84
CA SER A 34 -3.26 -6.23 5.17
C SER A 34 -2.54 -4.88 5.12
N ILE A 35 -1.69 -4.68 4.12
CA ILE A 35 -1.00 -3.40 3.95
C ILE A 35 -2.01 -2.33 3.48
N ILE A 36 -2.86 -2.69 2.52
CA ILE A 36 -3.92 -1.79 2.04
C ILE A 36 -4.83 -1.36 3.19
N GLU A 37 -5.17 -2.30 4.07
CA GLU A 37 -6.03 -2.02 5.24
C GLU A 37 -5.45 -0.93 6.11
N ARG A 38 -4.14 -0.95 6.31
CA ARG A 38 -3.45 0.02 7.17
C ARG A 38 -3.18 1.35 6.47
N GLU A 39 -3.11 1.37 5.14
CA GLU A 39 -2.73 2.56 4.39
C GLU A 39 -3.92 3.35 3.83
N ALA A 40 -4.96 2.68 3.40
CA ALA A 40 -6.13 3.34 2.81
C ALA A 40 -7.04 3.91 3.91
N LEU A 41 -7.60 5.07 3.65
CA LEU A 41 -8.49 5.73 4.60
C LEU A 41 -9.96 5.42 4.30
N THR A 42 -10.34 5.33 3.01
CA THR A 42 -11.71 5.07 2.59
C THR A 42 -11.76 3.89 1.64
N ASP A 43 -12.98 3.35 1.44
CA ASP A 43 -13.18 2.24 0.52
C ASP A 43 -12.86 2.62 -0.92
N ASP A 44 -13.08 3.90 -1.31
CA ASP A 44 -12.74 4.38 -2.65
C ASP A 44 -11.24 4.40 -2.89
N ASP A 45 -10.45 4.61 -1.85
CA ASP A 45 -8.98 4.65 -1.95
C ASP A 45 -8.37 3.27 -2.13
N ARG A 46 -9.00 2.23 -1.58
CA ARG A 46 -8.39 0.89 -1.50
C ARG A 46 -7.95 0.34 -2.85
N PRO A 47 -8.77 0.34 -3.91
CA PRO A 47 -8.31 -0.15 -5.20
C PRO A 47 -7.16 0.68 -5.80
N LYS A 48 -7.13 1.99 -5.53
CA LYS A 48 -6.07 2.87 -6.01
C LYS A 48 -4.78 2.65 -5.24
N VAL A 49 -4.86 2.49 -3.92
CA VAL A 49 -3.69 2.16 -3.09
C VAL A 49 -3.13 0.81 -3.53
N ALA A 50 -4.00 -0.17 -3.78
CA ALA A 50 -3.57 -1.46 -4.29
C ALA A 50 -2.82 -1.31 -5.62
N SER A 51 -3.33 -0.47 -6.52
CA SER A 51 -2.67 -0.26 -7.81
C SER A 51 -1.26 0.32 -7.65
N VAL A 52 -1.07 1.24 -6.69
CA VAL A 52 0.27 1.80 -6.42
C VAL A 52 1.23 0.70 -6.00
N PHE A 53 0.84 -0.15 -5.06
CA PHE A 53 1.72 -1.21 -4.57
C PHE A 53 2.01 -2.25 -5.65
N TYR A 54 1.01 -2.66 -6.44
CA TYR A 54 1.25 -3.59 -7.54
C TYR A 54 2.12 -2.99 -8.65
N ASN A 55 1.92 -1.71 -8.97
CA ASN A 55 2.77 -1.01 -9.94
C ASN A 55 4.23 -0.98 -9.47
N ARG A 56 4.43 -0.74 -8.17
CA ARG A 56 5.79 -0.76 -7.60
C ARG A 56 6.40 -2.16 -7.64
N LEU A 57 5.63 -3.19 -7.34
CA LEU A 57 6.12 -4.56 -7.45
C LEU A 57 6.51 -4.89 -8.89
N TYR A 58 5.72 -4.44 -9.86
CA TYR A 58 6.01 -4.66 -11.28
C TYR A 58 7.34 -4.02 -11.68
N ASP A 59 7.64 -2.83 -11.18
CA ASP A 59 8.85 -2.08 -11.51
C ASP A 59 10.00 -2.32 -10.52
N ASP A 60 9.88 -3.33 -9.66
CA ASP A 60 10.91 -3.69 -8.68
C ASP A 60 11.27 -2.51 -7.77
N MET A 61 10.28 -1.79 -7.31
CA MET A 61 10.44 -0.67 -6.38
C MET A 61 10.13 -1.12 -4.95
N TYR A 62 10.73 -0.41 -3.97
CA TYR A 62 10.36 -0.61 -2.57
C TYR A 62 8.92 -0.16 -2.35
N LEU A 63 8.16 -0.89 -1.51
CA LEU A 63 6.78 -0.50 -1.22
C LEU A 63 6.72 0.77 -0.36
N GLN A 64 7.68 0.96 0.54
CA GLN A 64 7.82 2.16 1.37
C GLN A 64 6.57 2.49 2.16
N SER A 65 6.05 1.49 2.89
CA SER A 65 4.94 1.66 3.80
C SER A 65 5.44 1.71 5.24
N ASP A 66 5.17 2.80 5.94
CA ASP A 66 5.55 2.95 7.35
C ASP A 66 4.83 1.92 8.22
N ALA A 67 3.60 1.57 7.85
CA ALA A 67 2.77 0.65 8.61
C ALA A 67 3.41 -0.74 8.75
N THR A 68 4.20 -1.17 7.77
CA THR A 68 4.82 -2.49 7.82
C THR A 68 5.86 -2.57 8.92
N LEU A 69 6.69 -1.54 9.09
CA LEU A 69 7.67 -1.52 10.16
C LEU A 69 7.00 -1.26 11.51
N ALA A 70 5.95 -0.44 11.53
CA ALA A 70 5.17 -0.19 12.74
C ALA A 70 4.63 -1.48 13.34
N TYR A 71 4.21 -2.42 12.49
CA TYR A 71 3.76 -3.73 12.93
C TYR A 71 4.86 -4.47 13.72
N SER A 72 6.07 -4.47 13.18
CA SER A 72 7.21 -5.14 13.83
C SER A 72 7.57 -4.47 15.14
N LEU A 73 7.51 -3.14 15.19
CA LEU A 73 7.89 -2.37 16.37
C LEU A 73 6.82 -2.37 17.46
N GLY A 74 5.56 -2.57 17.11
CA GLY A 74 4.45 -2.45 18.04
C GLY A 74 4.11 -0.99 18.38
N ARG A 75 4.58 -0.05 17.57
CA ARG A 75 4.34 1.39 17.70
C ARG A 75 4.55 2.05 16.35
N GLU A 76 4.20 3.31 16.21
CA GLU A 76 4.46 4.04 14.98
C GLU A 76 5.96 4.09 14.68
N ALA A 77 6.30 3.95 13.39
CA ALA A 77 7.68 4.02 12.95
C ALA A 77 8.06 5.48 12.69
N THR A 78 9.23 5.89 13.18
CA THR A 78 9.76 7.22 12.93
C THR A 78 10.63 7.19 11.67
N ALA A 79 10.96 8.37 11.14
CA ALA A 79 11.88 8.47 10.01
C ALA A 79 13.24 7.84 10.34
N GLU A 80 13.69 7.99 11.60
CA GLU A 80 14.94 7.38 12.06
C GLU A 80 14.84 5.86 12.05
N ASP A 81 13.71 5.30 12.53
CA ASP A 81 13.49 3.86 12.49
C ASP A 81 13.59 3.32 11.07
N LEU A 82 12.94 3.98 10.12
CA LEU A 82 12.92 3.56 8.72
C LEU A 82 14.32 3.55 8.11
N SER A 83 15.15 4.52 8.47
CA SER A 83 16.50 4.64 7.91
C SER A 83 17.53 3.78 8.63
N SER A 84 17.31 3.45 9.91
CA SER A 84 18.29 2.71 10.72
C SER A 84 18.01 1.22 10.85
N MET A 85 16.73 0.81 10.80
CA MET A 85 16.35 -0.59 10.98
C MET A 85 16.38 -1.36 9.66
N THR A 86 17.56 -1.40 9.06
CA THR A 86 17.76 -1.96 7.72
C THR A 86 17.80 -3.48 7.67
N SER A 87 17.83 -4.14 8.82
CA SER A 87 17.83 -5.60 8.91
C SER A 87 16.46 -6.19 9.24
N ASP A 88 15.46 -5.35 9.52
CA ASP A 88 14.11 -5.82 9.84
C ASP A 88 13.36 -6.14 8.53
N PRO A 89 12.95 -7.41 8.31
CA PRO A 89 12.28 -7.79 7.06
C PRO A 89 10.92 -7.13 6.86
N TYR A 90 10.35 -6.51 7.89
CA TYR A 90 9.11 -5.74 7.76
C TYR A 90 9.35 -4.28 7.34
N ASN A 91 10.62 -3.89 7.24
CA ASN A 91 10.95 -2.54 6.77
C ASN A 91 10.95 -2.50 5.24
N THR A 92 9.84 -2.04 4.66
CA THR A 92 9.68 -1.97 3.21
C THR A 92 10.42 -0.80 2.57
N TYR A 93 11.17 -0.03 3.35
CA TYR A 93 12.15 0.93 2.84
C TYR A 93 13.52 0.26 2.64
N ALA A 94 13.77 -0.88 3.29
CA ALA A 94 15.04 -1.60 3.22
C ALA A 94 14.95 -2.89 2.39
N PHE A 95 13.79 -3.52 2.36
CA PHE A 95 13.57 -4.77 1.63
C PHE A 95 12.48 -4.59 0.58
N LYS A 96 12.75 -5.03 -0.64
CA LYS A 96 11.78 -5.00 -1.73
C LYS A 96 10.76 -6.13 -1.55
N GLY A 97 9.56 -5.90 -2.09
CA GLY A 97 8.50 -6.89 -2.07
C GLY A 97 7.62 -6.80 -0.82
N LEU A 98 6.81 -7.82 -0.66
CA LEU A 98 5.85 -7.90 0.43
C LEU A 98 6.52 -8.33 1.73
N THR A 99 5.85 -8.07 2.85
CA THR A 99 6.31 -8.51 4.16
C THR A 99 6.19 -10.03 4.30
N PRO A 100 6.92 -10.63 5.27
CA PRO A 100 6.86 -12.10 5.46
C PRO A 100 5.48 -12.61 5.88
N THR A 101 4.68 -11.78 6.58
CA THR A 101 3.34 -12.16 7.05
C THR A 101 2.38 -10.99 6.88
N PRO A 102 1.06 -11.22 6.97
CA PRO A 102 0.12 -10.10 7.09
C PRO A 102 0.44 -9.26 8.32
N ILE A 103 0.20 -7.96 8.24
CA ILE A 103 0.46 -7.03 9.35
C ILE A 103 -0.80 -6.69 10.14
N CYS A 104 -1.94 -7.21 9.71
CA CYS A 104 -3.21 -7.10 10.42
C CYS A 104 -4.18 -8.10 9.80
N SER A 105 -5.37 -8.19 10.37
CA SER A 105 -6.47 -8.96 9.77
C SER A 105 -7.23 -8.03 8.82
N PRO A 106 -7.05 -8.19 7.50
CA PRO A 106 -7.70 -7.28 6.56
C PRO A 106 -9.20 -7.54 6.47
N GLY A 107 -9.96 -6.46 6.27
CA GLY A 107 -11.38 -6.56 6.03
C GLY A 107 -11.70 -6.93 4.58
N TYR A 108 -12.97 -7.18 4.33
CA TYR A 108 -13.44 -7.59 3.01
C TYR A 108 -13.06 -6.61 1.89
N ALA A 109 -13.24 -5.30 2.13
CA ALA A 109 -12.95 -4.29 1.13
C ALA A 109 -11.47 -4.27 0.74
N SER A 110 -10.57 -4.49 1.70
CA SER A 110 -9.14 -4.54 1.43
C SER A 110 -8.75 -5.80 0.67
N ILE A 111 -9.34 -6.94 1.02
CA ILE A 111 -9.10 -8.20 0.31
C ILE A 111 -9.57 -8.06 -1.14
N LYS A 112 -10.76 -7.50 -1.34
CA LYS A 112 -11.31 -7.28 -2.68
C LYS A 112 -10.41 -6.36 -3.50
N ALA A 113 -9.91 -5.28 -2.89
CA ALA A 113 -8.99 -4.36 -3.58
C ALA A 113 -7.67 -5.06 -3.94
N ALA A 114 -7.15 -5.91 -3.06
CA ALA A 114 -5.94 -6.68 -3.35
C ALA A 114 -6.15 -7.68 -4.49
N MET A 115 -7.37 -8.21 -4.61
CA MET A 115 -7.71 -9.15 -5.68
C MET A 115 -7.98 -8.46 -7.01
N ASP A 116 -8.48 -7.23 -6.97
CA ASP A 116 -8.89 -6.49 -8.16
C ASP A 116 -8.51 -5.01 -8.01
N PRO A 117 -7.23 -4.69 -8.12
CA PRO A 117 -6.77 -3.30 -8.03
C PRO A 117 -7.25 -2.47 -9.21
N ALA A 118 -7.36 -1.16 -9.01
CA ALA A 118 -7.71 -0.24 -10.08
C ALA A 118 -6.63 -0.27 -11.18
N ALA A 119 -7.04 -0.02 -12.41
CA ALA A 119 -6.10 0.04 -13.54
C ALA A 119 -5.56 1.46 -13.65
N THR A 120 -4.42 1.72 -13.01
CA THR A 120 -3.80 3.04 -12.99
C THR A 120 -2.32 2.97 -13.29
N ASN A 121 -1.72 4.13 -13.52
CA ASN A 121 -0.28 4.29 -13.61
C ASN A 121 0.26 5.05 -12.40
N TYR A 122 -0.44 4.97 -11.27
CA TYR A 122 0.00 5.64 -10.05
C TYR A 122 1.12 4.87 -9.36
N TYR A 123 2.13 5.59 -8.90
CA TYR A 123 3.25 5.04 -8.14
C TYR A 123 3.38 5.68 -6.77
N TYR A 124 2.60 6.73 -6.47
CA TYR A 124 2.66 7.48 -5.22
C TYR A 124 1.27 7.87 -4.77
N PHE A 125 1.09 7.97 -3.46
CA PHE A 125 -0.14 8.51 -2.90
C PHE A 125 0.16 9.36 -1.67
N TRP A 126 -0.71 10.32 -1.43
CA TRP A 126 -0.70 11.18 -0.25
C TRP A 126 -2.13 11.21 0.26
N ILE A 127 -2.38 10.57 1.40
CA ILE A 127 -3.72 10.44 1.96
C ILE A 127 -3.73 10.99 3.37
N THR A 128 -4.57 12.02 3.58
CA THR A 128 -4.86 12.58 4.89
C THR A 128 -6.37 12.65 5.05
N SER A 129 -6.85 13.10 6.20
CA SER A 129 -8.29 13.28 6.39
C SER A 129 -8.90 14.27 5.40
N ASP A 130 -8.11 15.20 4.88
CA ASP A 130 -8.57 16.27 4.00
C ASP A 130 -8.27 16.04 2.51
N GLU A 131 -7.27 15.21 2.20
CA GLU A 131 -6.80 15.06 0.83
C GLU A 131 -6.44 13.60 0.50
N HIS A 132 -6.79 13.20 -0.71
CA HIS A 132 -6.49 11.87 -1.24
C HIS A 132 -5.93 12.06 -2.65
N VAL A 133 -4.60 12.19 -2.75
CA VAL A 133 -3.94 12.49 -4.02
C VAL A 133 -3.11 11.31 -4.46
N PHE A 134 -3.30 10.90 -5.72
CA PHE A 134 -2.54 9.81 -6.34
C PHE A 134 -1.72 10.42 -7.48
N SER A 135 -0.46 10.02 -7.58
CA SER A 135 0.47 10.62 -8.54
C SER A 135 1.23 9.56 -9.30
N GLU A 136 1.57 9.86 -10.56
CA GLU A 136 2.35 8.95 -11.41
C GLU A 136 3.85 9.11 -11.21
N THR A 137 4.31 10.33 -10.91
CA THR A 137 5.74 10.62 -10.75
C THR A 137 6.05 11.14 -9.36
N TYR A 138 7.32 11.03 -8.99
CA TYR A 138 7.78 11.54 -7.70
C TYR A 138 7.64 13.06 -7.62
N GLU A 139 7.88 13.76 -8.72
CA GLU A 139 7.74 15.21 -8.79
C GLU A 139 6.31 15.65 -8.53
N GLU A 140 5.34 14.96 -9.13
CA GLU A 140 3.92 15.23 -8.88
C GLU A 140 3.56 14.96 -7.43
N HIS A 141 4.09 13.88 -6.86
CA HIS A 141 3.87 13.52 -5.47
C HIS A 141 4.40 14.61 -4.53
N GLN A 142 5.61 15.09 -4.76
CA GLN A 142 6.19 16.16 -3.95
C GLN A 142 5.41 17.46 -4.08
N GLN A 143 4.95 17.79 -5.29
CA GLN A 143 4.14 18.98 -5.50
C GLN A 143 2.81 18.88 -4.74
N ALA A 144 2.21 17.69 -4.70
CA ALA A 144 0.96 17.49 -3.97
C ALA A 144 1.17 17.69 -2.46
N ILE A 145 2.28 17.19 -1.91
CA ILE A 145 2.61 17.37 -0.50
C ILE A 145 2.82 18.84 -0.18
N GLU A 146 3.56 19.54 -1.03
CA GLU A 146 3.84 20.96 -0.82
C GLU A 146 2.57 21.81 -0.90
N ASN A 147 1.69 21.51 -1.87
CA ASN A 147 0.41 22.18 -1.98
C ASN A 147 -0.46 21.96 -0.73
N ALA A 148 -0.43 20.76 -0.18
CA ALA A 148 -1.16 20.44 1.04
C ALA A 148 -0.63 21.23 2.24
N ARG A 149 0.70 21.37 2.34
CA ARG A 149 1.33 22.15 3.39
C ARG A 149 0.99 23.64 3.28
N GLU A 150 0.96 24.17 2.08
CA GLU A 150 0.60 25.57 1.84
C GLU A 150 -0.86 25.83 2.24
N ARG A 151 -1.77 24.93 1.89
CA ARG A 151 -3.17 25.07 2.27
C ARG A 151 -3.36 24.97 3.78
N GLU A 152 -2.64 24.07 4.44
CA GLU A 152 -2.67 23.94 5.89
C GLU A 152 -2.16 25.22 6.56
N SER A 153 -1.06 25.77 6.06
CA SER A 153 -0.48 26.99 6.59
C SER A 153 -1.43 28.17 6.41
N ALA A 154 -2.07 28.28 5.24
CA ALA A 154 -3.04 29.36 4.97
C ALA A 154 -4.27 29.26 5.87
N SER A 155 -4.75 28.06 6.17
CA SER A 155 -5.92 27.87 7.01
C SER A 155 -5.68 28.22 8.46
N LYS A 156 -4.42 28.28 8.90
CA LYS A 156 -4.05 28.65 10.27
C LYS A 156 -3.94 30.16 10.48
N GLN A 157 -4.00 30.93 9.41
CA GLN A 157 -3.96 32.39 9.48
C GLN A 157 -5.37 32.96 9.54
#